data_a96668f7f5d2eb71f676f171680161b7
#
_entry.id   a96668f7f5d2eb71f676f171680161b7
#
_cell.length_a   1.000
_cell.length_b   1.000
_cell.length_c   1.000
_cell.angle_alpha   90.00
_cell.angle_beta   90.00
_cell.angle_gamma   90.00
#
_symmetry.space_group_name_H-M   'P 1'
#
loop_
_entity.id
_entity.type
_entity.pdbx_description
1 polymer ?
#
loop_
_entity_poly.entity_id
_entity_poly.type
_entity_poly.pdbx_seq_one_letter_code
_entity_poly.pdbx_strand_id
1 'polypeptide(L)'
;MLERIRNALGRCGISLWRINETEEETAELFFVGRELDTRRVKNVQKYEVTVFRDVEAGRGFTAVQLITSMEDGEIERELRDAYYAAQFAANPSYELTDPVQAPLRAKAGELAQAPLAQSAGRMVRALFAPDTREDAFVNSAELFAVRKRVHILSSEGTDVAYTDANVNGEFVVQCREPEDVEMFNMFSFDTLDEQGLSDKVAEALRFVRDRARAQRVLKSGQYDLILSGNSVGSLLSYYVSRASAASVYAQYSTWKRGEDVQGETAGERLDLTLQSSVPYSDEGIPMKDMHLIQDGKLLGYHGPAQFCRYLRVPPTGEYQRLVCANGTVPLETLKGGACLWVVTFSAFQTNAMSGHFGGEIRLAYLIEDGKVTPVTGGSVSGNILEAQKDLRFSTERYTSARYDGPYAVRLDNVSVAGV
;
A
#
# COMPACT_ATOMS: atom_id res chain seq x y z
N MET A 1 9.09 15.70 -26.27
CA MET A 1 8.38 16.50 -25.27
C MET A 1 9.32 17.02 -24.18
N LEU A 2 10.20 16.22 -23.58
CA LEU A 2 11.14 16.67 -22.54
C LEU A 2 11.94 17.92 -22.90
N GLU A 3 12.51 18.00 -24.11
CA GLU A 3 13.22 19.21 -24.56
C GLU A 3 12.32 20.45 -24.64
N ARG A 4 11.06 20.28 -25.07
CA ARG A 4 10.07 21.38 -25.09
C ARG A 4 9.82 21.93 -23.69
N ILE A 5 9.65 21.03 -22.70
CA ILE A 5 9.45 21.41 -21.30
C ILE A 5 10.69 22.11 -20.74
N ARG A 6 11.89 21.57 -20.96
CA ARG A 6 13.15 22.19 -20.51
C ARG A 6 13.36 23.57 -21.11
N ASN A 7 13.09 23.74 -22.41
CA ASN A 7 13.15 25.03 -23.08
C ASN A 7 12.12 26.02 -22.52
N ALA A 8 10.90 25.56 -22.24
CA ALA A 8 9.86 26.39 -21.64
C ALA A 8 10.24 26.84 -20.21
N LEU A 9 10.80 25.94 -19.37
CA LEU A 9 11.34 26.29 -18.05
C LEU A 9 12.41 27.38 -18.15
N GLY A 10 13.32 27.27 -19.11
CA GLY A 10 14.33 28.28 -19.39
C GLY A 10 13.73 29.62 -19.82
N ARG A 11 12.76 29.64 -20.74
CA ARG A 11 12.05 30.87 -21.17
C ARG A 11 11.23 31.50 -20.05
N CYS A 12 10.73 30.70 -19.12
CA CYS A 12 10.01 31.19 -17.94
C CYS A 12 10.94 31.65 -16.80
N GLY A 13 12.24 31.49 -16.92
CA GLY A 13 13.22 31.86 -15.89
C GLY A 13 13.15 30.95 -14.65
N ILE A 14 12.66 29.73 -14.80
CA ILE A 14 12.52 28.75 -13.70
C ILE A 14 13.82 27.94 -13.61
N SER A 15 14.61 28.17 -12.61
CA SER A 15 15.94 27.57 -12.43
C SER A 15 15.90 26.26 -11.64
N LEU A 16 14.95 26.09 -10.71
CA LEU A 16 14.83 24.90 -9.85
C LEU A 16 13.57 24.10 -10.23
N TRP A 17 13.76 22.89 -10.70
CA TRP A 17 12.67 22.04 -11.17
C TRP A 17 13.02 20.56 -11.12
N ARG A 18 11.98 19.71 -11.14
CA ARG A 18 12.05 18.27 -11.36
C ARG A 18 11.00 17.88 -12.38
N ILE A 19 11.32 16.96 -13.26
CA ILE A 19 10.42 16.38 -14.26
C ILE A 19 10.36 14.88 -14.03
N ASN A 20 9.19 14.36 -13.80
CA ASN A 20 8.89 12.93 -13.77
C ASN A 20 8.10 12.59 -15.04
N GLU A 21 8.78 12.01 -16.04
CA GLU A 21 8.14 11.45 -17.23
C GLU A 21 7.69 10.03 -16.93
N THR A 22 6.44 9.72 -17.22
CA THR A 22 5.88 8.36 -17.10
C THR A 22 5.27 7.95 -18.42
N GLU A 23 5.77 6.86 -18.98
CA GLU A 23 5.14 6.12 -20.07
C GLU A 23 4.48 4.88 -19.48
N GLU A 24 3.18 4.69 -19.69
CA GLU A 24 2.41 3.59 -19.13
C GLU A 24 1.63 2.88 -20.23
N GLU A 25 1.90 1.59 -20.41
CA GLU A 25 1.10 0.67 -21.21
C GLU A 25 0.23 -0.19 -20.30
N THR A 26 -1.06 -0.32 -20.62
CA THR A 26 -2.00 -1.12 -19.84
C THR A 26 -2.87 -1.97 -20.74
N ALA A 27 -3.00 -3.26 -20.40
CA ALA A 27 -4.06 -4.13 -20.92
C ALA A 27 -5.09 -4.33 -19.81
N GLU A 28 -6.32 -3.90 -20.07
CA GLU A 28 -7.41 -3.86 -19.09
C GLU A 28 -8.52 -4.80 -19.55
N LEU A 29 -9.00 -5.66 -18.64
CA LEU A 29 -10.06 -6.63 -18.88
C LEU A 29 -11.11 -6.49 -17.77
N PHE A 30 -12.38 -6.36 -18.18
CA PHE A 30 -13.53 -6.19 -17.30
C PHE A 30 -14.50 -7.33 -17.53
N PHE A 31 -14.96 -7.94 -16.46
CA PHE A 31 -15.84 -9.12 -16.50
C PHE A 31 -17.12 -8.90 -15.69
N VAL A 32 -18.26 -9.35 -16.23
CA VAL A 32 -19.51 -9.55 -15.52
C VAL A 32 -19.77 -11.06 -15.47
N GLY A 33 -19.73 -11.61 -14.28
CA GLY A 33 -19.60 -13.06 -14.14
C GLY A 33 -18.33 -13.55 -14.86
N ARG A 34 -18.49 -14.53 -15.75
CA ARG A 34 -17.40 -15.08 -16.58
C ARG A 34 -17.32 -14.46 -17.97
N GLU A 35 -18.24 -13.56 -18.31
CA GLU A 35 -18.30 -12.95 -19.61
C GLU A 35 -17.43 -11.71 -19.67
N LEU A 36 -16.57 -11.63 -20.69
CA LEU A 36 -15.76 -10.44 -20.96
C LEU A 36 -16.68 -9.33 -21.47
N ASP A 37 -16.90 -8.31 -20.63
CA ASP A 37 -17.70 -7.15 -20.98
C ASP A 37 -16.89 -6.13 -21.79
N THR A 38 -15.75 -5.74 -21.28
CA THR A 38 -14.92 -4.71 -21.91
C THR A 38 -13.45 -5.10 -21.92
N ARG A 39 -12.78 -4.77 -23.02
CA ARG A 39 -11.33 -4.86 -23.18
C ARG A 39 -10.80 -3.49 -23.63
N ARG A 40 -9.79 -2.98 -22.94
CA ARG A 40 -9.09 -1.75 -23.33
C ARG A 40 -7.59 -1.96 -23.36
N VAL A 41 -6.92 -1.24 -24.25
CA VAL A 41 -5.47 -1.08 -24.25
C VAL A 41 -5.19 0.42 -24.22
N LYS A 42 -4.33 0.83 -23.31
CA LYS A 42 -3.92 2.23 -23.18
C LYS A 42 -2.41 2.32 -23.32
N ASN A 43 -1.99 3.40 -23.95
CA ASN A 43 -0.61 3.87 -23.92
C ASN A 43 -0.67 5.36 -23.59
N VAL A 44 -0.21 5.73 -22.40
CA VAL A 44 -0.29 7.09 -21.89
C VAL A 44 1.10 7.58 -21.54
N GLN A 45 1.43 8.77 -22.03
CA GLN A 45 2.64 9.48 -21.65
C GLN A 45 2.27 10.79 -20.98
N LYS A 46 2.77 11.01 -19.78
CA LYS A 46 2.53 12.20 -18.98
C LYS A 46 3.81 12.70 -18.32
N TYR A 47 3.83 13.98 -18.03
CA TYR A 47 4.95 14.66 -17.40
C TYR A 47 4.44 15.40 -16.18
N GLU A 48 4.93 15.04 -15.02
CA GLU A 48 4.75 15.84 -13.81
C GLU A 48 5.96 16.74 -13.64
N VAL A 49 5.74 18.04 -13.64
CA VAL A 49 6.80 19.04 -13.47
C VAL A 49 6.61 19.72 -12.14
N THR A 50 7.52 19.48 -11.21
CA THR A 50 7.61 20.21 -9.94
C THR A 50 8.53 21.41 -10.13
N VAL A 51 8.04 22.61 -9.86
CA VAL A 51 8.82 23.84 -9.86
C VAL A 51 9.01 24.34 -8.43
N PHE A 52 10.23 24.81 -8.12
CA PHE A 52 10.57 25.34 -6.82
C PHE A 52 10.82 26.84 -6.91
N ARG A 53 10.41 27.58 -5.90
CA ARG A 53 10.59 29.02 -5.83
C ARG A 53 11.10 29.45 -4.45
N ASP A 54 12.27 30.06 -4.44
CA ASP A 54 12.80 30.68 -3.23
C ASP A 54 12.18 32.06 -3.06
N VAL A 55 11.72 32.35 -1.85
CA VAL A 55 11.15 33.62 -1.40
C VAL A 55 11.75 33.97 -0.03
N GLU A 56 11.52 35.17 0.45
CA GLU A 56 12.04 35.60 1.77
C GLU A 56 11.64 34.67 2.91
N ALA A 57 10.43 34.11 2.86
CA ALA A 57 9.90 33.19 3.88
C ALA A 57 10.46 31.76 3.77
N GLY A 58 11.22 31.41 2.70
CA GLY A 58 11.74 30.07 2.48
C GLY A 58 11.60 29.57 1.05
N ARG A 59 11.31 28.29 0.89
CA ARG A 59 11.11 27.64 -0.43
C ARG A 59 9.72 27.07 -0.57
N GLY A 60 9.00 27.50 -1.60
CA GLY A 60 7.74 26.89 -2.02
C GLY A 60 7.92 25.98 -3.22
N PHE A 61 6.98 25.10 -3.45
CA PHE A 61 6.92 24.29 -4.66
C PHE A 61 5.49 24.01 -5.08
N THR A 62 5.31 23.73 -6.36
CA THR A 62 4.03 23.31 -6.94
C THR A 62 4.32 22.34 -8.07
N ALA A 63 3.48 21.32 -8.23
CA ALA A 63 3.54 20.40 -9.34
C ALA A 63 2.44 20.68 -10.36
N VAL A 64 2.75 20.52 -11.64
CA VAL A 64 1.80 20.60 -12.74
C VAL A 64 1.95 19.40 -13.65
N GLN A 65 0.83 18.89 -14.17
CA GLN A 65 0.83 17.79 -15.14
C GLN A 65 0.74 18.36 -16.55
N LEU A 66 1.69 17.94 -17.41
CA LEU A 66 1.72 18.28 -18.82
C LEU A 66 1.52 17.01 -19.65
N ILE A 67 0.87 17.16 -20.79
CA ILE A 67 0.60 16.07 -21.74
C ILE A 67 1.17 16.39 -23.13
N THR A 68 1.40 15.36 -23.92
CA THR A 68 2.08 15.47 -25.22
C THR A 68 1.36 16.32 -26.24
N SER A 69 0.04 16.48 -26.12
CA SER A 69 -0.79 17.27 -27.05
C SER A 69 -0.78 18.78 -26.79
N MET A 70 -0.20 19.25 -25.68
CA MET A 70 -0.11 20.68 -25.36
C MET A 70 0.79 21.42 -26.32
N GLU A 71 0.36 22.62 -26.72
CA GLU A 71 1.16 23.56 -27.47
C GLU A 71 2.20 24.25 -26.59
N ASP A 72 3.28 24.81 -27.18
CA ASP A 72 4.37 25.42 -26.40
C ASP A 72 3.88 26.60 -25.54
N GLY A 73 2.94 27.39 -26.03
CA GLY A 73 2.34 28.49 -25.27
C GLY A 73 1.50 28.03 -24.08
N GLU A 74 0.86 26.86 -24.18
CA GLU A 74 0.13 26.27 -23.07
C GLU A 74 1.10 25.73 -22.01
N ILE A 75 2.15 25.03 -22.42
CA ILE A 75 3.21 24.55 -21.52
C ILE A 75 3.80 25.73 -20.72
N GLU A 76 4.15 26.85 -21.41
CA GLU A 76 4.69 28.02 -20.72
C GLU A 76 3.71 28.65 -19.74
N ARG A 77 2.43 28.72 -20.09
CA ARG A 77 1.40 29.25 -19.21
C ARG A 77 1.29 28.41 -17.94
N GLU A 78 1.11 27.09 -18.08
CA GLU A 78 1.01 26.16 -16.95
C GLU A 78 2.25 26.23 -16.03
N LEU A 79 3.45 26.32 -16.60
CA LEU A 79 4.69 26.44 -15.81
C LEU A 79 4.76 27.80 -15.07
N ARG A 80 4.37 28.90 -15.71
CA ARG A 80 4.33 30.22 -15.04
C ARG A 80 3.32 30.27 -13.92
N ASP A 81 2.13 29.70 -14.13
CA ASP A 81 1.07 29.64 -13.14
C ASP A 81 1.50 28.77 -11.94
N ALA A 82 2.12 27.61 -12.19
CA ALA A 82 2.72 26.77 -11.14
C ALA A 82 3.82 27.51 -10.37
N TYR A 83 4.74 28.20 -11.07
CA TYR A 83 5.80 28.96 -10.45
C TYR A 83 5.28 30.16 -9.65
N TYR A 84 4.22 30.81 -10.13
CA TYR A 84 3.54 31.87 -9.39
C TYR A 84 2.86 31.30 -8.11
N ALA A 85 2.19 30.15 -8.22
CA ALA A 85 1.53 29.52 -7.08
C ALA A 85 2.53 29.06 -6.00
N ALA A 86 3.72 28.61 -6.39
CA ALA A 86 4.75 28.15 -5.45
C ALA A 86 5.14 29.17 -4.38
N GLN A 87 5.05 30.49 -4.66
CA GLN A 87 5.39 31.53 -3.68
C GLN A 87 4.45 31.55 -2.47
N PHE A 88 3.22 31.05 -2.60
CA PHE A 88 2.22 31.05 -1.52
C PHE A 88 2.30 29.80 -0.64
N ALA A 89 3.07 28.80 -1.04
CA ALA A 89 3.27 27.53 -0.34
C ALA A 89 4.69 27.43 0.26
N ALA A 90 5.30 28.58 0.65
CA ALA A 90 6.67 28.60 1.17
C ALA A 90 6.76 27.94 2.54
N ASN A 91 7.75 27.07 2.66
CA ASN A 91 8.19 26.40 3.89
C ASN A 91 9.63 26.77 4.17
N PRO A 92 10.18 26.48 5.36
CA PRO A 92 11.60 26.68 5.60
C PRO A 92 12.46 26.11 4.47
N SER A 93 13.48 26.84 4.04
CA SER A 93 14.35 26.38 2.93
C SER A 93 15.06 25.08 3.29
N TYR A 94 15.23 24.21 2.33
CA TYR A 94 15.95 22.95 2.44
C TYR A 94 16.73 22.66 1.16
N GLU A 95 17.79 21.87 1.27
CA GLU A 95 18.53 21.39 0.11
C GLU A 95 17.72 20.32 -0.60
N LEU A 96 17.61 20.45 -1.92
CA LEU A 96 16.99 19.41 -2.77
C LEU A 96 17.83 18.11 -2.72
N THR A 97 17.38 17.10 -3.42
CA THR A 97 18.08 15.82 -3.45
C THR A 97 19.44 15.93 -4.14
N ASP A 98 20.43 15.21 -3.63
CA ASP A 98 21.74 15.13 -4.25
C ASP A 98 21.58 14.54 -5.67
N PRO A 99 22.34 15.03 -6.68
CA PRO A 99 22.24 14.58 -8.04
C PRO A 99 22.63 13.12 -8.19
N VAL A 100 21.83 12.36 -8.94
CA VAL A 100 22.08 10.96 -9.26
C VAL A 100 22.00 10.76 -10.76
N GLN A 101 23.05 10.18 -11.34
CA GLN A 101 23.07 9.77 -12.75
C GLN A 101 23.32 8.28 -12.82
N ALA A 102 22.43 7.55 -13.50
CA ALA A 102 22.59 6.11 -13.65
C ALA A 102 21.92 5.64 -14.95
N PRO A 103 22.42 4.55 -15.54
CA PRO A 103 21.77 3.93 -16.69
C PRO A 103 20.39 3.41 -16.30
N LEU A 104 19.53 3.21 -17.32
CA LEU A 104 18.20 2.63 -17.16
C LEU A 104 18.26 1.33 -16.33
N ARG A 105 17.48 1.27 -15.27
CA ARG A 105 17.24 0.05 -14.49
C ARG A 105 15.98 -0.65 -14.98
N ALA A 106 16.18 -1.66 -15.83
CA ALA A 106 15.07 -2.45 -16.34
C ALA A 106 14.61 -3.49 -15.31
N LYS A 107 13.30 -3.58 -15.10
CA LYS A 107 12.70 -4.67 -14.30
C LYS A 107 12.93 -5.99 -15.03
N ALA A 108 13.42 -6.97 -14.28
CA ALA A 108 13.58 -8.34 -14.78
C ALA A 108 12.27 -9.14 -14.65
N GLY A 109 12.22 -10.28 -15.35
CA GLY A 109 11.13 -11.23 -15.26
C GLY A 109 10.17 -11.24 -16.46
N GLU A 110 9.34 -12.25 -16.51
CA GLU A 110 8.45 -12.53 -17.64
C GLU A 110 7.44 -11.40 -17.86
N LEU A 111 6.82 -10.90 -16.79
CA LEU A 111 5.80 -9.83 -16.87
C LEU A 111 6.33 -8.55 -17.52
N ALA A 112 7.60 -8.22 -17.28
CA ALA A 112 8.23 -7.05 -17.87
C ALA A 112 8.51 -7.20 -19.38
N GLN A 113 8.55 -8.43 -19.90
CA GLN A 113 8.98 -8.72 -21.28
C GLN A 113 7.85 -9.25 -22.16
N ALA A 114 6.92 -10.05 -21.59
CA ALA A 114 5.83 -10.68 -22.35
C ALA A 114 4.80 -9.63 -22.82
N PRO A 115 4.06 -9.90 -23.92
CA PRO A 115 2.95 -9.06 -24.31
C PRO A 115 1.91 -8.95 -23.18
N LEU A 116 1.52 -7.73 -22.81
CA LEU A 116 0.60 -7.48 -21.68
C LEU A 116 -0.75 -8.22 -21.82
N ALA A 117 -1.29 -8.31 -23.05
CA ALA A 117 -2.51 -9.04 -23.32
C ALA A 117 -2.38 -10.55 -23.04
N GLN A 118 -1.21 -11.15 -23.28
CA GLN A 118 -0.94 -12.54 -22.94
C GLN A 118 -0.85 -12.74 -21.43
N SER A 119 -0.13 -11.85 -20.75
CA SER A 119 -0.01 -11.84 -19.29
C SER A 119 -1.38 -11.69 -18.62
N ALA A 120 -2.18 -10.72 -19.07
CA ALA A 120 -3.56 -10.54 -18.60
C ALA A 120 -4.43 -11.79 -18.82
N GLY A 121 -4.36 -12.41 -20.01
CA GLY A 121 -5.11 -13.63 -20.31
C GLY A 121 -4.72 -14.84 -19.45
N ARG A 122 -3.45 -14.97 -19.05
CA ARG A 122 -2.98 -16.01 -18.11
C ARG A 122 -3.58 -15.78 -16.71
N MET A 123 -3.48 -14.55 -16.21
CA MET A 123 -4.02 -14.21 -14.89
C MET A 123 -5.54 -14.32 -14.82
N VAL A 124 -6.26 -13.99 -15.90
CA VAL A 124 -7.73 -14.23 -15.98
C VAL A 124 -8.06 -15.71 -15.86
N ARG A 125 -7.33 -16.60 -16.54
CA ARG A 125 -7.54 -18.05 -16.39
C ARG A 125 -7.32 -18.51 -14.94
N ALA A 126 -6.29 -17.98 -14.28
CA ALA A 126 -6.01 -18.28 -12.89
C ALA A 126 -7.12 -17.75 -11.95
N LEU A 127 -7.66 -16.55 -12.23
CA LEU A 127 -8.75 -15.95 -11.47
C LEU A 127 -10.01 -16.82 -11.52
N PHE A 128 -10.38 -17.33 -12.70
CA PHE A 128 -11.61 -18.14 -12.85
C PHE A 128 -11.41 -19.63 -12.62
N ALA A 129 -10.17 -20.13 -12.45
CA ALA A 129 -9.91 -21.56 -12.26
C ALA A 129 -10.62 -22.17 -11.04
N PRO A 130 -10.65 -21.52 -9.85
CA PRO A 130 -11.34 -22.06 -8.68
C PRO A 130 -12.86 -21.85 -8.67
N ASP A 131 -13.40 -21.06 -9.59
CA ASP A 131 -14.83 -20.77 -9.70
C ASP A 131 -15.56 -21.91 -10.43
N THR A 132 -15.70 -23.05 -9.77
CA THR A 132 -16.24 -24.30 -10.33
C THR A 132 -17.59 -24.71 -9.78
N ARG A 133 -18.15 -23.97 -8.80
CA ARG A 133 -19.37 -24.30 -8.10
C ARG A 133 -20.46 -23.24 -8.35
N GLU A 134 -21.71 -23.68 -8.31
CA GLU A 134 -22.86 -22.79 -8.50
C GLU A 134 -23.27 -22.03 -7.23
N ASP A 135 -22.90 -22.55 -6.04
CA ASP A 135 -23.30 -21.98 -4.75
C ASP A 135 -22.55 -20.68 -4.39
N ALA A 136 -21.33 -20.54 -4.91
CA ALA A 136 -20.56 -19.29 -4.79
C ALA A 136 -19.71 -19.10 -6.05
N PHE A 137 -19.67 -17.91 -6.59
CA PHE A 137 -19.06 -17.60 -7.88
C PHE A 137 -18.45 -16.20 -7.92
N VAL A 138 -17.61 -15.95 -8.92
CA VAL A 138 -17.08 -14.61 -9.21
C VAL A 138 -18.17 -13.82 -9.94
N ASN A 139 -18.72 -12.80 -9.29
CA ASN A 139 -19.78 -11.94 -9.81
C ASN A 139 -19.25 -10.90 -10.82
N SER A 140 -18.10 -10.32 -10.51
CA SER A 140 -17.41 -9.38 -11.41
C SER A 140 -15.91 -9.40 -11.14
N ALA A 141 -15.14 -9.00 -12.16
CA ALA A 141 -13.69 -8.85 -11.99
C ALA A 141 -13.15 -7.77 -12.93
N GLU A 142 -12.14 -7.05 -12.45
CA GLU A 142 -11.33 -6.15 -13.24
C GLU A 142 -9.87 -6.56 -13.11
N LEU A 143 -9.15 -6.63 -14.22
CA LEU A 143 -7.75 -7.02 -14.25
C LEU A 143 -6.95 -6.08 -15.15
N PHE A 144 -5.85 -5.58 -14.61
CA PHE A 144 -4.95 -4.66 -15.29
C PHE A 144 -3.55 -5.25 -15.31
N ALA A 145 -3.01 -5.54 -16.51
CA ALA A 145 -1.60 -5.79 -16.69
C ALA A 145 -0.93 -4.49 -17.13
N VAL A 146 0.02 -4.02 -16.33
CA VAL A 146 0.62 -2.69 -16.47
C VAL A 146 2.11 -2.81 -16.66
N ARG A 147 2.65 -2.01 -17.57
CA ARG A 147 4.09 -1.76 -17.72
C ARG A 147 4.33 -0.26 -17.72
N LYS A 148 5.33 0.16 -16.94
CA LYS A 148 5.72 1.56 -16.82
C LYS A 148 7.20 1.75 -17.15
N ARG A 149 7.50 2.88 -17.78
CA ARG A 149 8.83 3.45 -17.82
C ARG A 149 8.77 4.81 -17.14
N VAL A 150 9.60 5.02 -16.16
CA VAL A 150 9.72 6.29 -15.43
C VAL A 150 11.09 6.87 -15.69
N HIS A 151 11.15 8.17 -16.01
CA HIS A 151 12.37 8.93 -16.18
C HIS A 151 12.31 10.18 -15.32
N ILE A 152 13.27 10.37 -14.43
CA ILE A 152 13.33 11.45 -13.45
C ILE A 152 14.52 12.33 -13.78
N LEU A 153 14.24 13.60 -14.04
CA LEU A 153 15.21 14.64 -14.32
C LEU A 153 15.08 15.78 -13.33
N SER A 154 16.17 16.38 -12.90
CA SER A 154 16.15 17.60 -12.11
C SER A 154 17.14 18.64 -12.58
N SER A 155 16.88 19.90 -12.20
CA SER A 155 17.82 21.02 -12.41
C SER A 155 19.15 20.83 -11.70
N GLU A 156 19.16 20.06 -10.60
CA GLU A 156 20.35 19.76 -9.80
C GLU A 156 21.24 18.68 -10.43
N GLY A 157 20.82 18.06 -11.54
CA GLY A 157 21.61 17.11 -12.31
C GLY A 157 21.22 15.64 -12.10
N THR A 158 20.09 15.35 -11.48
CA THR A 158 19.54 13.99 -11.47
C THR A 158 19.08 13.62 -12.87
N ASP A 159 19.48 12.43 -13.31
CA ASP A 159 19.05 11.80 -14.57
C ASP A 159 19.03 10.28 -14.37
N VAL A 160 17.87 9.75 -14.01
CA VAL A 160 17.68 8.32 -13.73
C VAL A 160 16.39 7.81 -14.36
N ALA A 161 16.43 6.58 -14.87
CA ALA A 161 15.25 5.94 -15.43
C ALA A 161 15.14 4.49 -14.98
N TYR A 162 13.89 4.00 -14.92
CA TYR A 162 13.62 2.59 -14.65
C TYR A 162 12.35 2.13 -15.35
N THR A 163 12.20 0.81 -15.45
CA THR A 163 10.93 0.20 -15.85
C THR A 163 10.35 -0.57 -14.68
N ASP A 164 9.02 -0.64 -14.64
CA ASP A 164 8.26 -1.44 -13.71
C ASP A 164 7.13 -2.17 -14.44
N ALA A 165 6.65 -3.27 -13.85
CA ALA A 165 5.51 -4.02 -14.36
C ALA A 165 4.78 -4.70 -13.20
N ASN A 166 3.47 -4.69 -13.25
CA ASN A 166 2.62 -5.38 -12.28
C ASN A 166 1.33 -5.89 -12.95
N VAL A 167 0.69 -6.85 -12.30
CA VAL A 167 -0.71 -7.21 -12.57
C VAL A 167 -1.51 -6.94 -11.31
N ASN A 168 -2.53 -6.13 -11.44
CA ASN A 168 -3.41 -5.79 -10.32
C ASN A 168 -4.87 -5.82 -10.77
N GLY A 169 -5.76 -5.75 -9.81
CA GLY A 169 -7.17 -5.72 -10.09
C GLY A 169 -8.01 -6.00 -8.86
N GLU A 170 -9.27 -6.22 -9.12
CA GLU A 170 -10.27 -6.53 -8.11
C GLU A 170 -11.24 -7.58 -8.61
N PHE A 171 -11.88 -8.25 -7.68
CA PHE A 171 -12.97 -9.16 -7.98
C PHE A 171 -13.98 -9.21 -6.83
N VAL A 172 -15.24 -9.44 -7.19
CA VAL A 172 -16.33 -9.64 -6.25
C VAL A 172 -16.76 -11.10 -6.34
N VAL A 173 -16.78 -11.79 -5.19
CA VAL A 173 -17.40 -13.11 -5.08
C VAL A 173 -18.77 -12.98 -4.44
N GLN A 174 -19.72 -13.78 -4.89
CA GLN A 174 -21.10 -13.77 -4.41
C GLN A 174 -21.53 -15.19 -4.02
N CYS A 175 -22.34 -15.30 -2.96
CA CYS A 175 -23.10 -16.49 -2.58
C CYS A 175 -24.54 -16.05 -2.35
N ARG A 176 -25.51 -16.69 -3.04
CA ARG A 176 -26.93 -16.27 -2.98
C ARG A 176 -27.73 -16.95 -1.89
N GLU A 177 -27.30 -18.14 -1.46
CA GLU A 177 -28.03 -18.96 -0.51
C GLU A 177 -27.15 -19.37 0.69
N PRO A 178 -27.66 -19.38 1.91
CA PRO A 178 -29.00 -19.00 2.35
C PRO A 178 -29.25 -17.49 2.46
N GLU A 179 -28.21 -16.64 2.44
CA GLU A 179 -28.29 -15.18 2.41
C GLU A 179 -27.49 -14.66 1.21
N ASP A 180 -28.07 -13.74 0.44
CA ASP A 180 -27.37 -13.11 -0.69
C ASP A 180 -26.34 -12.12 -0.19
N VAL A 181 -25.06 -12.49 -0.34
CA VAL A 181 -23.92 -11.73 0.15
C VAL A 181 -22.81 -11.66 -0.88
N GLU A 182 -22.11 -10.51 -0.88
CA GLU A 182 -20.97 -10.27 -1.74
C GLU A 182 -19.73 -9.94 -0.94
N MET A 183 -18.55 -10.31 -1.43
CA MET A 183 -17.28 -9.93 -0.84
C MET A 183 -16.34 -9.35 -1.91
N PHE A 184 -15.93 -8.11 -1.69
CA PHE A 184 -14.96 -7.41 -2.53
C PHE A 184 -13.54 -7.80 -2.14
N ASN A 185 -12.69 -8.03 -3.14
CA ASN A 185 -11.29 -8.40 -2.98
C ASN A 185 -10.42 -7.64 -3.97
N MET A 186 -9.21 -7.30 -3.56
CA MET A 186 -8.18 -6.70 -4.41
C MET A 186 -6.95 -7.61 -4.48
N PHE A 187 -6.22 -7.53 -5.58
CA PHE A 187 -4.93 -8.19 -5.72
C PHE A 187 -3.92 -7.31 -6.45
N SER A 188 -2.65 -7.56 -6.20
CA SER A 188 -1.55 -6.95 -6.94
C SER A 188 -0.32 -7.85 -6.83
N PHE A 189 0.30 -8.15 -7.97
CA PHE A 189 1.47 -8.99 -8.10
C PHE A 189 2.52 -8.29 -8.95
N ASP A 190 3.76 -8.32 -8.50
CA ASP A 190 4.91 -7.78 -9.23
C ASP A 190 5.47 -8.79 -10.25
N THR A 191 4.90 -10.00 -10.29
CA THR A 191 5.24 -11.11 -11.19
C THR A 191 3.95 -11.80 -11.67
N LEU A 192 4.06 -12.73 -12.62
CA LEU A 192 2.93 -13.58 -13.04
C LEU A 192 2.73 -14.71 -12.02
N ASP A 193 2.11 -14.42 -10.90
CA ASP A 193 1.77 -15.38 -9.86
C ASP A 193 0.34 -15.91 -10.06
N GLU A 194 0.19 -16.83 -11.02
CA GLU A 194 -1.08 -17.46 -11.36
C GLU A 194 -1.63 -18.29 -10.19
N GLN A 195 -0.75 -19.03 -9.50
CA GLN A 195 -1.17 -19.84 -8.36
C GLN A 195 -1.62 -18.98 -7.18
N GLY A 196 -0.87 -17.93 -6.85
CA GLY A 196 -1.23 -17.01 -5.77
C GLY A 196 -2.58 -16.31 -6.03
N LEU A 197 -2.89 -15.94 -7.29
CA LEU A 197 -4.21 -15.39 -7.62
C LEU A 197 -5.31 -16.45 -7.49
N SER A 198 -5.08 -17.67 -7.99
CA SER A 198 -6.04 -18.77 -7.89
C SER A 198 -6.36 -19.12 -6.43
N ASP A 199 -5.33 -19.21 -5.58
CA ASP A 199 -5.49 -19.48 -4.14
C ASP A 199 -6.30 -18.39 -3.44
N LYS A 200 -6.03 -17.12 -3.79
CA LYS A 200 -6.75 -15.97 -3.24
C LYS A 200 -8.24 -16.00 -3.62
N VAL A 201 -8.58 -16.34 -4.86
CA VAL A 201 -9.97 -16.48 -5.30
C VAL A 201 -10.64 -17.67 -4.64
N ALA A 202 -9.94 -18.82 -4.52
CA ALA A 202 -10.46 -20.01 -3.84
C ALA A 202 -10.78 -19.71 -2.35
N GLU A 203 -9.90 -18.96 -1.67
CA GLU A 203 -10.13 -18.50 -0.30
C GLU A 203 -11.35 -17.57 -0.21
N ALA A 204 -11.46 -16.59 -1.10
CA ALA A 204 -12.60 -15.66 -1.14
C ALA A 204 -13.93 -16.39 -1.39
N LEU A 205 -13.95 -17.37 -2.31
CA LEU A 205 -15.12 -18.21 -2.56
C LEU A 205 -15.52 -19.06 -1.34
N ARG A 206 -14.55 -19.51 -0.55
CA ARG A 206 -14.83 -20.17 0.75
C ARG A 206 -15.44 -19.19 1.73
N PHE A 207 -14.82 -18.02 1.92
CA PHE A 207 -15.28 -17.02 2.87
C PHE A 207 -16.67 -16.45 2.54
N VAL A 208 -17.01 -16.25 1.27
CA VAL A 208 -18.35 -15.77 0.93
C VAL A 208 -19.43 -16.80 1.25
N ARG A 209 -19.15 -18.12 1.10
CA ARG A 209 -20.05 -19.19 1.55
C ARG A 209 -20.25 -19.20 3.06
N ASP A 210 -19.15 -19.03 3.81
CA ASP A 210 -19.22 -18.99 5.27
C ASP A 210 -19.95 -17.71 5.73
N ARG A 211 -19.78 -16.60 5.03
CA ARG A 211 -20.51 -15.36 5.30
C ARG A 211 -22.00 -15.47 5.05
N ALA A 212 -22.42 -16.17 3.97
CA ALA A 212 -23.83 -16.42 3.71
C ALA A 212 -24.53 -17.23 4.82
N ARG A 213 -23.77 -18.00 5.60
CA ARG A 213 -24.24 -18.81 6.72
C ARG A 213 -23.93 -18.23 8.09
N ALA A 214 -23.30 -17.06 8.12
CA ALA A 214 -22.81 -16.46 9.35
C ALA A 214 -23.95 -16.00 10.25
N GLN A 215 -23.81 -16.26 11.55
CA GLN A 215 -24.82 -15.94 12.55
C GLN A 215 -24.59 -14.55 13.14
N ARG A 216 -25.65 -13.85 13.46
CA ARG A 216 -25.61 -12.55 14.17
C ARG A 216 -25.77 -12.76 15.67
N VAL A 217 -24.76 -13.35 16.31
CA VAL A 217 -24.81 -13.78 17.72
C VAL A 217 -23.71 -13.19 18.59
N LEU A 218 -22.87 -12.30 18.03
CA LEU A 218 -21.82 -11.65 18.81
C LEU A 218 -22.43 -10.80 19.91
N LYS A 219 -21.92 -10.97 21.13
CA LYS A 219 -22.26 -10.15 22.29
C LYS A 219 -21.21 -9.07 22.50
N SER A 220 -21.63 -7.93 23.04
CA SER A 220 -20.67 -6.91 23.47
C SER A 220 -19.84 -7.43 24.64
N GLY A 221 -18.52 -7.21 24.55
CA GLY A 221 -17.58 -7.70 25.57
C GLY A 221 -16.12 -7.57 25.12
N GLN A 222 -15.26 -8.21 25.90
CA GLN A 222 -13.83 -8.32 25.60
C GLN A 222 -13.56 -9.69 24.98
N TYR A 223 -12.76 -9.73 23.93
CA TYR A 223 -12.40 -10.95 23.21
C TYR A 223 -10.90 -10.99 22.97
N ASP A 224 -10.34 -12.17 23.02
CA ASP A 224 -9.06 -12.42 22.39
C ASP A 224 -9.30 -12.42 20.87
N LEU A 225 -8.67 -11.48 20.21
CA LEU A 225 -8.92 -11.19 18.79
C LEU A 225 -7.77 -11.71 17.93
N ILE A 226 -8.09 -12.37 16.83
CA ILE A 226 -7.11 -12.69 15.78
C ILE A 226 -7.47 -11.87 14.55
N LEU A 227 -6.56 -10.96 14.15
CA LEU A 227 -6.61 -10.27 12.88
C LEU A 227 -5.82 -11.07 11.84
N SER A 228 -6.25 -11.04 10.56
CA SER A 228 -5.54 -11.74 9.49
C SER A 228 -5.45 -10.95 8.20
N GLY A 229 -4.49 -11.34 7.35
CA GLY A 229 -4.26 -10.75 6.05
C GLY A 229 -3.88 -9.27 6.10
N ASN A 230 -4.52 -8.45 5.27
CA ASN A 230 -4.26 -7.01 5.20
C ASN A 230 -4.50 -6.25 6.51
N SER A 231 -5.35 -6.77 7.41
CA SER A 231 -5.62 -6.11 8.68
C SER A 231 -4.39 -6.10 9.60
N VAL A 232 -3.50 -7.09 9.49
CA VAL A 232 -2.21 -7.09 10.21
C VAL A 232 -1.32 -5.94 9.73
N GLY A 233 -1.16 -5.78 8.41
CA GLY A 233 -0.41 -4.66 7.84
C GLY A 233 -1.01 -3.30 8.21
N SER A 234 -2.35 -3.19 8.21
CA SER A 234 -3.05 -1.97 8.63
C SER A 234 -2.83 -1.64 10.11
N LEU A 235 -2.80 -2.64 10.98
CA LEU A 235 -2.46 -2.46 12.40
C LEU A 235 -1.03 -1.93 12.55
N LEU A 236 -0.07 -2.57 11.89
CA LEU A 236 1.35 -2.22 11.98
C LEU A 236 1.70 -0.92 11.25
N SER A 237 0.84 -0.39 10.36
CA SER A 237 1.04 0.89 9.68
C SER A 237 1.13 2.09 10.65
N TYR A 238 0.64 1.93 11.88
CA TYR A 238 0.85 2.88 12.97
C TYR A 238 2.33 3.22 13.15
N TYR A 239 3.18 2.20 13.25
CA TYR A 239 4.63 2.39 13.47
C TYR A 239 5.29 3.09 12.29
N VAL A 240 4.90 2.75 11.06
CA VAL A 240 5.40 3.40 9.85
C VAL A 240 5.05 4.88 9.87
N SER A 241 3.79 5.20 10.11
CA SER A 241 3.30 6.59 10.13
C SER A 241 3.95 7.42 11.24
N ARG A 242 4.15 6.84 12.44
CA ARG A 242 4.81 7.51 13.58
C ARG A 242 6.29 7.76 13.33
N ALA A 243 6.96 6.90 12.57
CA ALA A 243 8.38 7.01 12.22
C ALA A 243 8.62 7.87 10.96
N SER A 244 7.58 8.41 10.31
CA SER A 244 7.77 9.28 9.17
C SER A 244 8.40 10.62 9.59
N ALA A 245 9.34 11.12 8.79
CA ALA A 245 10.01 12.40 9.05
C ALA A 245 9.00 13.56 9.11
N ALA A 246 7.93 13.50 8.31
CA ALA A 246 6.86 14.49 8.36
C ALA A 246 6.13 14.48 9.71
N SER A 247 5.77 13.31 10.25
CA SER A 247 5.10 13.19 11.55
C SER A 247 5.98 13.68 12.70
N VAL A 248 7.29 13.39 12.64
CA VAL A 248 8.25 13.82 13.66
C VAL A 248 8.47 15.35 13.58
N TYR A 249 8.63 15.90 12.38
CA TYR A 249 8.80 17.34 12.19
C TYR A 249 7.56 18.12 12.64
N ALA A 250 6.37 17.66 12.29
CA ALA A 250 5.10 18.27 12.69
C ALA A 250 4.76 18.05 14.18
N GLN A 251 5.60 17.35 14.94
CA GLN A 251 5.38 16.98 16.34
C GLN A 251 4.14 16.11 16.59
N TYR A 252 3.64 15.43 15.54
CA TYR A 252 2.66 14.38 15.70
C TYR A 252 3.27 13.10 16.28
N SER A 253 4.59 12.93 16.14
CA SER A 253 5.39 11.88 16.75
C SER A 253 6.53 12.50 17.57
N THR A 254 6.70 12.02 18.79
CA THR A 254 7.82 12.42 19.68
C THR A 254 8.94 11.37 19.70
N TRP A 255 8.84 10.33 18.89
CA TRP A 255 9.78 9.21 18.86
C TRP A 255 11.19 9.64 18.45
N LYS A 256 12.18 9.06 19.13
CA LYS A 256 13.60 9.33 18.88
C LYS A 256 14.30 8.07 18.38
N ARG A 257 15.31 8.25 17.54
CA ARG A 257 16.16 7.15 17.09
C ARG A 257 16.84 6.47 18.30
N GLY A 258 16.80 5.13 18.31
CA GLY A 258 17.31 4.30 19.39
C GLY A 258 16.32 4.10 20.55
N GLU A 259 15.17 4.78 20.55
CA GLU A 259 14.12 4.61 21.55
C GLU A 259 13.39 3.28 21.37
N ASP A 260 13.07 2.61 22.46
CA ASP A 260 12.15 1.48 22.47
C ASP A 260 10.70 2.00 22.31
N VAL A 261 10.18 1.92 21.09
CA VAL A 261 8.87 2.45 20.72
C VAL A 261 7.73 1.45 20.92
N GLN A 262 8.08 0.18 21.18
CA GLN A 262 7.11 -0.85 21.54
C GLN A 262 6.92 -0.90 23.06
N GLY A 263 7.95 -0.61 23.84
CA GLY A 263 7.94 -0.73 25.28
C GLY A 263 8.02 -2.17 25.77
N GLU A 264 7.69 -2.39 27.04
CA GLU A 264 7.65 -3.72 27.64
C GLU A 264 6.55 -4.58 26.99
N THR A 265 6.88 -5.82 26.64
CA THR A 265 5.96 -6.78 26.04
C THR A 265 6.18 -8.18 26.61
N ALA A 266 5.08 -8.90 26.87
CA ALA A 266 5.09 -10.33 27.12
C ALA A 266 4.99 -11.14 25.82
N GLY A 267 4.62 -10.48 24.71
CA GLY A 267 4.53 -11.06 23.37
C GLY A 267 5.82 -10.95 22.59
N GLU A 268 5.69 -10.95 21.27
CA GLU A 268 6.83 -10.89 20.37
C GLU A 268 7.32 -9.45 20.17
N ARG A 269 8.65 -9.31 20.05
CA ARG A 269 9.28 -8.04 19.70
C ARG A 269 9.09 -7.73 18.23
N LEU A 270 8.88 -6.46 17.92
CA LEU A 270 8.65 -6.00 16.55
C LEU A 270 9.96 -5.83 15.79
N ASP A 271 10.02 -6.50 14.63
CA ASP A 271 11.03 -6.28 13.59
C ASP A 271 10.34 -5.88 12.30
N LEU A 272 10.46 -4.60 11.94
CA LEU A 272 9.80 -3.98 10.81
C LEU A 272 10.81 -3.41 9.82
N THR A 273 10.67 -3.78 8.55
CA THR A 273 11.48 -3.26 7.43
C THR A 273 10.56 -2.57 6.42
N LEU A 274 10.99 -1.42 5.93
CA LEU A 274 10.35 -0.74 4.81
C LEU A 274 11.02 -1.17 3.52
N GLN A 275 10.23 -1.59 2.53
CA GLN A 275 10.70 -2.07 1.25
C GLN A 275 10.15 -1.24 0.10
N SER A 276 10.99 -0.99 -0.90
CA SER A 276 10.58 -0.35 -2.15
C SER A 276 10.53 -1.36 -3.28
N SER A 277 9.46 -1.32 -4.07
CA SER A 277 9.33 -2.09 -5.31
C SER A 277 10.04 -1.43 -6.50
N VAL A 278 10.48 -0.17 -6.35
CA VAL A 278 11.12 0.63 -7.40
C VAL A 278 12.53 1.07 -6.98
N PRO A 279 13.45 1.25 -7.94
CA PRO A 279 14.85 1.59 -7.62
C PRO A 279 15.08 3.05 -7.23
N TYR A 280 14.15 3.94 -7.52
CA TYR A 280 14.22 5.37 -7.21
C TYR A 280 12.87 5.86 -6.71
N SER A 281 12.88 6.80 -5.74
CA SER A 281 11.69 7.56 -5.36
C SER A 281 11.30 8.58 -6.43
N ASP A 282 10.14 9.21 -6.29
CA ASP A 282 9.69 10.29 -7.19
C ASP A 282 10.61 11.53 -7.17
N GLU A 283 11.49 11.63 -6.16
CA GLU A 283 12.51 12.67 -6.06
C GLU A 283 13.86 12.24 -6.66
N GLY A 284 13.97 11.04 -7.26
CA GLY A 284 15.20 10.49 -7.81
C GLY A 284 16.16 9.91 -6.75
N ILE A 285 15.72 9.74 -5.51
CA ILE A 285 16.52 9.16 -4.43
C ILE A 285 16.66 7.65 -4.67
N PRO A 286 17.89 7.08 -4.69
CA PRO A 286 18.08 5.65 -4.78
C PRO A 286 17.44 4.93 -3.60
N MET A 287 16.45 4.06 -3.87
CA MET A 287 15.73 3.32 -2.85
C MET A 287 16.52 2.09 -2.41
N LYS A 288 16.52 1.86 -1.10
CA LYS A 288 17.10 0.68 -0.44
C LYS A 288 16.15 0.28 0.68
N ASP A 289 16.04 -1.02 0.93
CA ASP A 289 15.28 -1.50 2.08
C ASP A 289 15.82 -0.88 3.36
N MET A 290 14.93 -0.49 4.27
CA MET A 290 15.25 0.18 5.51
C MET A 290 14.71 -0.59 6.70
N HIS A 291 15.58 -1.11 7.55
CA HIS A 291 15.15 -1.59 8.86
C HIS A 291 14.64 -0.40 9.68
N LEU A 292 13.33 -0.35 9.90
CA LEU A 292 12.67 0.75 10.60
C LEU A 292 12.68 0.54 12.12
N ILE A 293 12.28 -0.66 12.53
CA ILE A 293 12.25 -1.10 13.93
C ILE A 293 12.97 -2.44 14.02
N GLN A 294 13.82 -2.59 15.00
CA GLN A 294 14.50 -3.84 15.33
C GLN A 294 14.42 -4.07 16.82
N ASP A 295 13.96 -5.25 17.22
CA ASP A 295 13.74 -5.60 18.63
C ASP A 295 12.95 -4.48 19.37
N GLY A 296 11.88 -3.96 18.73
CA GLY A 296 11.04 -2.88 19.24
C GLY A 296 11.67 -1.48 19.24
N LYS A 297 12.94 -1.32 18.84
CA LYS A 297 13.65 -0.04 18.84
C LYS A 297 13.62 0.64 17.49
N LEU A 298 13.31 1.92 17.45
CA LEU A 298 13.32 2.72 16.24
C LEU A 298 14.76 2.97 15.75
N LEU A 299 15.06 2.56 14.51
CA LEU A 299 16.39 2.75 13.93
C LEU A 299 16.55 4.06 13.17
N GLY A 300 15.48 4.61 12.60
CA GLY A 300 15.54 5.81 11.79
C GLY A 300 14.20 6.39 11.44
N TYR A 301 14.21 7.53 10.74
CA TYR A 301 13.04 8.15 10.14
C TYR A 301 13.08 7.94 8.63
N HIS A 302 11.92 7.89 7.99
CA HIS A 302 11.78 7.77 6.55
C HIS A 302 10.94 8.92 5.99
N GLY A 303 11.13 9.23 4.71
CA GLY A 303 10.30 10.22 4.03
C GLY A 303 11.02 11.00 2.94
N PRO A 304 10.32 11.98 2.34
CA PRO A 304 10.84 12.84 1.29
C PRO A 304 11.95 13.77 1.80
N ALA A 305 12.71 14.31 0.85
CA ALA A 305 13.88 15.16 1.14
C ALA A 305 13.56 16.31 2.08
N GLN A 306 12.45 17.00 1.88
CA GLN A 306 12.04 18.15 2.67
C GLN A 306 12.10 17.86 4.19
N PHE A 307 11.32 16.90 4.66
CA PHE A 307 11.20 16.62 6.09
C PHE A 307 12.44 15.94 6.67
N CYS A 308 13.10 15.09 5.87
CA CYS A 308 14.38 14.50 6.28
C CYS A 308 15.46 15.56 6.48
N ARG A 309 15.57 16.55 5.58
CA ARG A 309 16.52 17.67 5.70
C ARG A 309 16.20 18.53 6.93
N TYR A 310 14.94 18.82 7.23
CA TYR A 310 14.56 19.54 8.45
C TYR A 310 14.99 18.81 9.73
N LEU A 311 14.91 17.49 9.74
CA LEU A 311 15.37 16.66 10.86
C LEU A 311 16.88 16.36 10.81
N ARG A 312 17.61 16.82 9.79
CA ARG A 312 19.04 16.56 9.55
C ARG A 312 19.36 15.07 9.46
N VAL A 313 18.48 14.30 8.80
CA VAL A 313 18.70 12.90 8.49
C VAL A 313 18.75 12.70 6.95
N PRO A 314 19.42 11.65 6.47
CA PRO A 314 19.44 11.35 5.04
C PRO A 314 18.03 11.11 4.49
N PRO A 315 17.66 11.69 3.34
CA PRO A 315 16.41 11.37 2.67
C PRO A 315 16.37 9.90 2.22
N THR A 316 15.22 9.28 2.37
CA THR A 316 15.03 7.86 2.00
C THR A 316 14.03 7.67 0.87
N GLY A 317 13.22 8.69 0.58
CA GLY A 317 12.01 8.54 -0.22
C GLY A 317 10.87 7.87 0.55
N GLU A 318 9.78 7.62 -0.14
CA GLU A 318 8.59 6.96 0.41
C GLU A 318 8.55 5.49 0.01
N TYR A 319 8.23 4.64 0.97
CA TYR A 319 8.17 3.20 0.79
C TYR A 319 6.75 2.72 0.53
N GLN A 320 6.62 1.67 -0.28
CA GLN A 320 5.33 1.12 -0.68
C GLN A 320 4.92 -0.09 0.16
N ARG A 321 5.90 -0.84 0.70
CA ARG A 321 5.64 -2.10 1.40
C ARG A 321 6.25 -2.13 2.80
N LEU A 322 5.46 -2.56 3.76
CA LEU A 322 5.91 -2.91 5.10
C LEU A 322 6.21 -4.42 5.15
N VAL A 323 7.39 -4.77 5.58
CA VAL A 323 7.79 -6.17 5.85
C VAL A 323 7.88 -6.36 7.36
N CYS A 324 7.20 -7.37 7.89
CA CYS A 324 7.28 -7.78 9.28
C CYS A 324 7.93 -9.16 9.37
N ALA A 325 8.80 -9.37 10.36
CA ALA A 325 9.35 -10.70 10.63
C ALA A 325 8.21 -11.68 10.95
N ASN A 326 8.40 -12.95 10.58
CA ASN A 326 7.44 -14.00 10.92
C ASN A 326 7.39 -14.23 12.42
N GLY A 327 6.20 -14.61 12.89
CA GLY A 327 6.00 -15.06 14.25
C GLY A 327 6.52 -16.48 14.49
N THR A 328 6.35 -16.93 15.69
CA THR A 328 6.86 -18.24 16.15
C THR A 328 5.74 -19.26 16.37
N VAL A 329 4.47 -18.85 16.25
CA VAL A 329 3.30 -19.67 16.65
C VAL A 329 2.47 -20.00 15.40
N PRO A 330 2.19 -21.28 15.09
CA PRO A 330 1.26 -21.65 14.03
C PRO A 330 -0.13 -21.04 14.23
N LEU A 331 -0.81 -20.67 13.15
CA LEU A 331 -2.16 -20.08 13.19
C LEU A 331 -3.14 -20.95 14.00
N GLU A 332 -3.09 -22.27 13.86
CA GLU A 332 -3.95 -23.19 14.60
C GLU A 332 -3.70 -23.11 16.11
N THR A 333 -2.48 -22.83 16.53
CA THR A 333 -2.14 -22.62 17.94
C THR A 333 -2.63 -21.24 18.41
N LEU A 334 -2.56 -20.20 17.57
CA LEU A 334 -3.12 -18.88 17.88
C LEU A 334 -4.63 -18.94 18.09
N LYS A 335 -5.34 -19.85 17.44
CA LYS A 335 -6.77 -20.11 17.60
C LYS A 335 -7.11 -20.91 18.87
N GLY A 336 -6.11 -21.29 19.65
CA GLY A 336 -6.31 -22.04 20.90
C GLY A 336 -7.09 -21.24 21.94
N GLY A 337 -8.01 -21.91 22.65
CA GLY A 337 -8.91 -21.28 23.63
C GLY A 337 -10.08 -20.53 22.97
N ALA A 338 -10.80 -19.73 23.77
CA ALA A 338 -11.88 -18.89 23.26
C ALA A 338 -11.28 -17.67 22.55
N CYS A 339 -11.67 -17.42 21.29
CA CYS A 339 -11.20 -16.25 20.53
C CYS A 339 -12.16 -15.89 19.38
N LEU A 340 -12.00 -14.66 18.87
CA LEU A 340 -12.69 -14.17 17.68
C LEU A 340 -11.69 -13.96 16.56
N TRP A 341 -11.69 -14.85 15.58
CA TRP A 341 -10.84 -14.70 14.40
C TRP A 341 -11.56 -13.92 13.30
N VAL A 342 -11.17 -12.67 13.09
CA VAL A 342 -11.76 -11.81 12.06
C VAL A 342 -10.96 -11.90 10.76
N VAL A 343 -11.63 -12.31 9.70
CA VAL A 343 -11.02 -12.47 8.36
C VAL A 343 -11.41 -11.36 7.40
N THR A 344 -12.56 -10.71 7.62
CA THR A 344 -13.01 -9.62 6.75
C THR A 344 -13.73 -8.53 7.52
N PHE A 345 -13.32 -7.30 7.27
CA PHE A 345 -13.97 -6.09 7.74
C PHE A 345 -14.61 -5.32 6.58
N SER A 346 -15.60 -4.48 6.86
CA SER A 346 -16.09 -3.45 5.94
C SER A 346 -15.01 -2.39 5.70
N ALA A 347 -14.45 -1.88 6.79
CA ALA A 347 -13.28 -1.03 6.82
C ALA A 347 -12.54 -1.27 8.12
N PHE A 348 -11.24 -1.55 8.05
CA PHE A 348 -10.37 -1.64 9.22
C PHE A 348 -9.30 -0.58 9.11
N GLN A 349 -9.17 0.25 10.12
CA GLN A 349 -8.22 1.37 10.13
C GLN A 349 -7.51 1.47 11.47
N THR A 350 -6.28 1.96 11.42
CA THR A 350 -5.51 2.34 12.59
C THR A 350 -5.16 3.82 12.51
N ASN A 351 -5.54 4.58 13.53
CA ASN A 351 -5.25 6.00 13.59
C ASN A 351 -3.77 6.21 13.94
N ALA A 352 -3.03 6.84 13.04
CA ALA A 352 -1.59 7.05 13.16
C ALA A 352 -1.19 7.94 14.35
N MET A 353 -2.08 8.79 14.86
CA MET A 353 -1.77 9.69 15.98
C MET A 353 -2.07 9.05 17.34
N SER A 354 -3.26 8.47 17.48
CA SER A 354 -3.74 7.94 18.76
C SER A 354 -3.46 6.46 18.96
N GLY A 355 -3.13 5.73 17.89
CA GLY A 355 -2.99 4.27 17.92
C GLY A 355 -4.32 3.51 18.03
N HIS A 356 -5.44 4.22 18.01
CA HIS A 356 -6.76 3.59 18.02
C HIS A 356 -7.01 2.83 16.72
N PHE A 357 -7.48 1.59 16.82
CA PHE A 357 -7.88 0.80 15.66
C PHE A 357 -9.31 0.30 15.80
N GLY A 358 -9.94 0.04 14.67
CA GLY A 358 -11.29 -0.52 14.66
C GLY A 358 -11.80 -0.82 13.26
N GLY A 359 -12.91 -1.56 13.23
CA GLY A 359 -13.58 -1.92 11.99
C GLY A 359 -14.87 -2.68 12.23
N GLU A 360 -15.78 -2.62 11.26
CA GLU A 360 -17.03 -3.36 11.25
C GLU A 360 -16.82 -4.77 10.71
N ILE A 361 -17.23 -5.79 11.44
CA ILE A 361 -17.03 -7.19 11.11
C ILE A 361 -17.98 -7.60 9.97
N ARG A 362 -17.42 -8.09 8.86
CA ARG A 362 -18.18 -8.70 7.77
C ARG A 362 -18.17 -10.22 7.85
N LEU A 363 -17.03 -10.80 8.25
CA LEU A 363 -16.93 -12.22 8.58
C LEU A 363 -15.88 -12.42 9.65
N ALA A 364 -16.27 -13.14 10.69
CA ALA A 364 -15.36 -13.69 11.69
C ALA A 364 -15.75 -15.12 12.05
N TYR A 365 -14.85 -15.82 12.73
CA TYR A 365 -15.12 -17.12 13.33
C TYR A 365 -15.02 -16.98 14.84
N LEU A 366 -16.16 -17.18 15.52
CA LEU A 366 -16.19 -17.30 16.98
C LEU A 366 -15.77 -18.74 17.35
N ILE A 367 -14.71 -18.85 18.09
CA ILE A 367 -14.12 -20.12 18.53
C ILE A 367 -14.34 -20.21 20.03
N GLU A 368 -15.14 -21.19 20.48
CA GLU A 368 -15.45 -21.46 21.87
C GLU A 368 -15.56 -22.97 22.07
N ASP A 369 -14.91 -23.51 23.09
CA ASP A 369 -14.93 -24.96 23.45
C ASP A 369 -14.63 -25.89 22.24
N GLY A 370 -13.74 -25.47 21.36
CA GLY A 370 -13.38 -26.19 20.13
C GLY A 370 -14.43 -26.12 19.02
N LYS A 371 -15.54 -25.42 19.22
CA LYS A 371 -16.55 -25.16 18.20
C LYS A 371 -16.21 -23.88 17.44
N VAL A 372 -16.23 -23.95 16.11
CA VAL A 372 -16.00 -22.81 15.20
C VAL A 372 -17.35 -22.42 14.58
N THR A 373 -17.77 -21.18 14.85
CA THR A 373 -19.05 -20.66 14.35
C THR A 373 -18.81 -19.43 13.48
N PRO A 374 -19.16 -19.42 12.18
CA PRO A 374 -19.13 -18.22 11.37
C PRO A 374 -20.08 -17.16 11.92
N VAL A 375 -19.61 -15.93 12.10
CA VAL A 375 -20.39 -14.82 12.64
C VAL A 375 -20.18 -13.56 11.81
N THR A 376 -21.19 -12.69 11.79
CA THR A 376 -21.17 -11.40 11.10
C THR A 376 -21.83 -10.32 11.93
N GLY A 377 -21.53 -9.05 11.63
CA GLY A 377 -22.02 -7.89 12.37
C GLY A 377 -21.21 -7.58 13.62
N GLY A 378 -21.50 -6.46 14.23
CA GLY A 378 -20.70 -5.91 15.31
C GLY A 378 -19.44 -5.19 14.83
N SER A 379 -18.69 -4.63 15.75
CA SER A 379 -17.47 -3.89 15.46
C SER A 379 -16.38 -4.14 16.50
N VAL A 380 -15.13 -4.09 16.05
CA VAL A 380 -13.93 -4.17 16.88
C VAL A 380 -13.44 -2.75 17.18
N SER A 381 -12.95 -2.55 18.40
CA SER A 381 -12.34 -1.30 18.85
C SER A 381 -11.22 -1.58 19.84
N GLY A 382 -10.02 -1.05 19.59
CA GLY A 382 -8.86 -1.22 20.44
C GLY A 382 -7.82 -0.12 20.27
N ASN A 383 -6.72 -0.26 20.98
CA ASN A 383 -5.57 0.65 20.86
C ASN A 383 -4.28 -0.17 20.75
N ILE A 384 -3.44 0.14 19.75
CA ILE A 384 -2.21 -0.60 19.52
C ILE A 384 -1.21 -0.42 20.67
N LEU A 385 -1.24 0.70 21.40
CA LEU A 385 -0.38 0.93 22.55
C LEU A 385 -0.67 -0.03 23.73
N GLU A 386 -1.89 -0.54 23.78
CA GLU A 386 -2.24 -1.61 24.73
C GLU A 386 -1.96 -2.99 24.09
N ALA A 387 -2.39 -3.19 22.85
CA ALA A 387 -2.24 -4.46 22.16
C ALA A 387 -0.76 -4.86 21.95
N GLN A 388 0.16 -3.89 21.76
CA GLN A 388 1.58 -4.16 21.56
C GLN A 388 2.27 -4.86 22.74
N LYS A 389 1.62 -4.87 23.92
CA LYS A 389 2.17 -5.52 25.11
C LYS A 389 2.11 -7.05 25.06
N ASP A 390 1.35 -7.61 24.11
CA ASP A 390 1.16 -9.06 24.00
C ASP A 390 0.88 -9.55 22.56
N LEU A 391 1.56 -8.97 21.57
CA LEU A 391 1.42 -9.39 20.18
C LEU A 391 1.98 -10.80 19.98
N ARG A 392 1.21 -11.69 19.36
CA ARG A 392 1.65 -13.02 18.95
C ARG A 392 1.36 -13.23 17.49
N PHE A 393 2.41 -13.41 16.69
CA PHE A 393 2.31 -13.51 15.24
C PHE A 393 2.33 -14.96 14.77
N SER A 394 1.60 -15.24 13.67
CA SER A 394 1.59 -16.54 13.04
C SER A 394 2.87 -16.84 12.25
N THR A 395 3.22 -18.13 12.16
CA THR A 395 4.31 -18.60 11.28
C THR A 395 3.92 -18.57 9.80
N GLU A 396 2.63 -18.64 9.49
CA GLU A 396 2.11 -18.53 8.14
C GLU A 396 2.31 -17.12 7.61
N ARG A 397 2.64 -17.01 6.32
CA ARG A 397 2.96 -15.74 5.68
C ARG A 397 1.83 -15.25 4.80
N TYR A 398 1.66 -13.95 4.74
CA TYR A 398 0.76 -13.25 3.84
C TYR A 398 1.51 -12.14 3.11
N THR A 399 1.32 -12.08 1.78
CA THR A 399 1.94 -11.07 0.93
C THR A 399 0.87 -10.31 0.14
N SER A 400 0.99 -9.00 0.14
CA SER A 400 0.20 -8.08 -0.68
C SER A 400 1.08 -6.96 -1.22
N ALA A 401 0.52 -6.04 -2.01
CA ALA A 401 1.26 -4.88 -2.52
C ALA A 401 1.88 -4.03 -1.39
N ARG A 402 1.23 -3.95 -0.24
CA ARG A 402 1.61 -3.04 0.86
C ARG A 402 2.16 -3.74 2.09
N TYR A 403 1.99 -5.04 2.20
CA TYR A 403 2.39 -5.78 3.39
C TYR A 403 2.94 -7.15 3.01
N ASP A 404 4.01 -7.54 3.68
CA ASP A 404 4.61 -8.86 3.60
C ASP A 404 5.04 -9.29 5.01
N GLY A 405 4.40 -10.31 5.58
CA GLY A 405 4.65 -10.71 6.95
C GLY A 405 3.72 -11.81 7.43
N PRO A 406 3.59 -11.99 8.77
CA PRO A 406 2.68 -12.96 9.36
C PRO A 406 1.25 -12.83 8.81
N TYR A 407 0.64 -13.98 8.51
CA TYR A 407 -0.75 -14.01 8.07
C TYR A 407 -1.71 -13.50 9.14
N ALA A 408 -1.43 -13.79 10.41
CA ALA A 408 -2.29 -13.43 11.53
C ALA A 408 -1.51 -12.88 12.72
N VAL A 409 -2.22 -12.07 13.52
CA VAL A 409 -1.76 -11.61 14.84
C VAL A 409 -2.88 -11.79 15.84
N ARG A 410 -2.58 -12.36 17.03
CA ARG A 410 -3.48 -12.42 18.17
C ARG A 410 -3.22 -11.25 19.09
N LEU A 411 -4.31 -10.61 19.52
CA LEU A 411 -4.38 -9.48 20.45
C LEU A 411 -5.30 -9.91 21.60
N ASP A 412 -4.86 -9.76 22.83
CA ASP A 412 -5.66 -10.15 23.96
C ASP A 412 -6.59 -9.00 24.39
N ASN A 413 -7.79 -9.34 24.89
CA ASN A 413 -8.70 -8.45 25.58
C ASN A 413 -9.14 -7.20 24.76
N VAL A 414 -9.54 -7.40 23.51
CA VAL A 414 -10.01 -6.33 22.59
C VAL A 414 -11.52 -6.15 22.73
N SER A 415 -11.99 -4.91 22.74
CA SER A 415 -13.41 -4.58 22.81
C SER A 415 -14.14 -4.91 21.51
N VAL A 416 -15.27 -5.62 21.64
CA VAL A 416 -16.21 -5.88 20.55
C VAL A 416 -17.58 -5.33 20.97
N ALA A 417 -18.16 -4.48 20.11
CA ALA A 417 -19.58 -4.15 20.21
C ALA A 417 -20.35 -5.19 19.39
N GLY A 418 -21.23 -5.93 20.05
CA GLY A 418 -22.05 -6.98 19.45
C GLY A 418 -23.22 -6.44 18.62
N VAL A 419 -24.10 -7.33 18.17
CA VAL A 419 -25.33 -7.04 17.41
C VAL A 419 -26.57 -7.35 18.22
#